data_d7e0960579436170b0d28db5a6a9b3a7
#
_entry.id   d7e0960579436170b0d28db5a6a9b3a7
#
_cell.length_a   1.000
_cell.length_b   1.000
_cell.length_c   1.000
_cell.angle_alpha   90.00
_cell.angle_beta   90.00
_cell.angle_gamma   90.00
#
_symmetry.space_group_name_H-M   'P 1'
#
loop_
_entity.id
_entity.type
_entity.pdbx_description
1 polymer ?
#
loop_
_entity_poly.entity_id
_entity_poly.type
_entity_poly.pdbx_seq_one_letter_code
_entity_poly.pdbx_strand_id
1 'polypeptide(L)'
;MKRNQLPTPALVLDLERFNKALRTMAALAEKAGKKLRPHAKTHKSSAIALRQIKAGNCAGICAAKLGEAEGLLKNGIENVLLTSPVVAEQRIRRLAELKYAHPGLWVTADNVENLRALNACGIPFDVLADVNPRMGRTGVEFKDVPAFVKEILALPNLKFRGIQCYAGNLQHITSASERQDATVAVMKEAAAIVRNLRKDGIPCEILTGTGTGTAAFDVEIPELTDIQVGSYCMMDNEYYCIEGVGEVFPCALSCLSTVVSSNQSDFVTIDAGLKALYFTPHAPPCKGKDGLPVPGWSYDWFGDEHGRLYFPENARPALGEVVELILPHCDPTINLHDFIYLCSGDEVIEELPIDLRGKFF
;
A
#
# COMPACT_ATOMS: atom_id res chain seq x y z
N MET A 1 -15.84 12.93 -20.96
CA MET A 1 -14.81 12.44 -21.92
C MET A 1 -14.73 10.94 -21.79
N LYS A 2 -14.62 10.22 -22.91
CA LYS A 2 -14.47 8.75 -22.86
C LYS A 2 -13.05 8.36 -22.51
N ARG A 3 -12.88 7.23 -21.81
CA ARG A 3 -11.56 6.72 -21.39
C ARG A 3 -10.59 6.45 -22.55
N ASN A 4 -11.10 6.03 -23.71
CA ASN A 4 -10.28 5.80 -24.92
C ASN A 4 -9.87 7.10 -25.65
N GLN A 5 -10.25 8.26 -25.13
CA GLN A 5 -9.85 9.59 -25.63
C GLN A 5 -8.79 10.23 -24.71
N LEU A 6 -8.39 9.54 -23.64
CA LEU A 6 -7.30 10.00 -22.78
C LEU A 6 -5.96 9.97 -23.55
N PRO A 7 -5.09 10.94 -23.30
CA PRO A 7 -3.71 10.86 -23.78
C PRO A 7 -3.01 9.69 -23.07
N THR A 8 -2.50 8.74 -23.84
CA THR A 8 -1.77 7.58 -23.33
C THR A 8 -0.26 7.84 -23.26
N PRO A 9 0.49 7.16 -22.35
CA PRO A 9 0.01 6.20 -21.36
C PRO A 9 -0.77 6.87 -20.22
N ALA A 10 -1.88 6.26 -19.78
CA ALA A 10 -2.74 6.84 -18.72
C ALA A 10 -3.20 5.79 -17.71
N LEU A 11 -3.12 6.13 -16.41
CA LEU A 11 -3.68 5.29 -15.35
C LEU A 11 -5.19 5.51 -15.24
N VAL A 12 -5.96 4.43 -15.32
CA VAL A 12 -7.42 4.43 -15.16
C VAL A 12 -7.85 3.54 -14.00
N LEU A 13 -8.72 4.07 -13.15
CA LEU A 13 -9.28 3.38 -11.99
C LEU A 13 -10.77 3.12 -12.22
N ASP A 14 -11.14 1.85 -12.31
CA ASP A 14 -12.54 1.41 -12.43
C ASP A 14 -13.28 1.63 -11.10
N LEU A 15 -14.25 2.52 -11.10
CA LEU A 15 -15.00 2.91 -9.90
C LEU A 15 -15.75 1.74 -9.25
N GLU A 16 -16.34 0.86 -10.05
CA GLU A 16 -17.14 -0.26 -9.52
C GLU A 16 -16.24 -1.29 -8.83
N ARG A 17 -15.13 -1.66 -9.48
CA ARG A 17 -14.13 -2.58 -8.93
C ARG A 17 -13.46 -2.01 -7.69
N PHE A 18 -13.08 -0.73 -7.75
CA PHE A 18 -12.52 -0.02 -6.61
C PHE A 18 -13.47 -0.03 -5.40
N ASN A 19 -14.72 0.36 -5.60
CA ASN A 19 -15.72 0.35 -4.54
C ASN A 19 -16.01 -1.06 -4.02
N LYS A 20 -16.01 -2.08 -4.89
CA LYS A 20 -16.14 -3.49 -4.46
C LYS A 20 -14.98 -3.87 -3.54
N ALA A 21 -13.75 -3.56 -3.91
CA ALA A 21 -12.57 -3.85 -3.11
C ALA A 21 -12.63 -3.16 -1.73
N LEU A 22 -13.02 -1.87 -1.68
CA LEU A 22 -13.17 -1.14 -0.42
C LEU A 22 -14.19 -1.81 0.50
N ARG A 23 -15.38 -2.14 -0.02
CA ARG A 23 -16.42 -2.81 0.78
C ARG A 23 -16.00 -4.20 1.24
N THR A 24 -15.34 -4.98 0.39
CA THR A 24 -14.87 -6.32 0.74
C THR A 24 -13.87 -6.30 1.90
N MET A 25 -12.89 -5.40 1.85
CA MET A 25 -11.89 -5.29 2.91
C MET A 25 -12.48 -4.72 4.21
N ALA A 26 -13.38 -3.74 4.11
CA ALA A 26 -14.07 -3.18 5.27
C ALA A 26 -14.92 -4.27 5.98
N ALA A 27 -15.67 -5.07 5.22
CA ALA A 27 -16.47 -6.17 5.75
C ALA A 27 -15.61 -7.27 6.39
N LEU A 28 -14.45 -7.61 5.80
CA LEU A 28 -13.50 -8.55 6.38
C LEU A 28 -13.02 -8.08 7.77
N ALA A 29 -12.57 -6.84 7.87
CA ALA A 29 -12.10 -6.29 9.13
C ALA A 29 -13.22 -6.15 10.16
N GLU A 30 -14.39 -5.68 9.76
CA GLU A 30 -15.56 -5.52 10.64
C GLU A 30 -16.04 -6.84 11.21
N LYS A 31 -16.15 -7.88 10.39
CA LYS A 31 -16.52 -9.25 10.81
C LYS A 31 -15.58 -9.80 11.88
N ALA A 32 -14.30 -9.47 11.80
CA ALA A 32 -13.29 -9.89 12.77
C ALA A 32 -13.16 -8.92 13.97
N GLY A 33 -13.95 -7.86 14.04
CA GLY A 33 -13.86 -6.84 15.09
C GLY A 33 -12.60 -5.99 15.02
N LYS A 34 -11.97 -5.89 13.83
CA LYS A 34 -10.75 -5.10 13.59
C LYS A 34 -11.08 -3.80 12.87
N LYS A 35 -10.11 -2.87 12.86
CA LYS A 35 -10.19 -1.63 12.09
C LYS A 35 -9.27 -1.68 10.87
N LEU A 36 -9.52 -0.82 9.90
CA LEU A 36 -8.59 -0.55 8.81
C LEU A 36 -7.70 0.64 9.17
N ARG A 37 -6.45 0.56 8.76
CA ARG A 37 -5.52 1.69 8.68
C ARG A 37 -4.81 1.61 7.32
N PRO A 38 -5.54 1.88 6.24
CA PRO A 38 -5.02 1.66 4.88
C PRO A 38 -3.71 2.39 4.63
N HIS A 39 -2.85 1.81 3.81
CA HIS A 39 -1.53 2.37 3.55
C HIS A 39 -1.52 3.23 2.27
N ALA A 40 -1.38 4.55 2.41
CA ALA A 40 -1.40 5.49 1.30
C ALA A 40 -0.20 5.36 0.34
N LYS A 41 0.88 4.66 0.73
CA LYS A 41 2.05 4.44 -0.14
C LYS A 41 1.68 3.78 -1.47
N THR A 42 0.61 2.97 -1.50
CA THR A 42 0.19 2.24 -2.70
C THR A 42 -0.35 3.18 -3.77
N HIS A 43 -1.19 4.14 -3.39
CA HIS A 43 -1.88 5.00 -4.36
C HIS A 43 -1.36 6.44 -4.40
N LYS A 44 -0.58 6.87 -3.41
CA LYS A 44 0.04 8.21 -3.38
C LYS A 44 -0.96 9.37 -3.59
N SER A 45 -2.25 9.20 -3.23
CA SER A 45 -3.32 10.18 -3.47
C SER A 45 -4.16 10.40 -2.21
N SER A 46 -4.21 11.64 -1.74
CA SER A 46 -5.07 12.04 -0.61
C SER A 46 -6.55 11.86 -0.94
N ALA A 47 -6.94 12.08 -2.20
CA ALA A 47 -8.32 11.87 -2.66
C ALA A 47 -8.75 10.40 -2.54
N ILE A 48 -7.86 9.46 -2.82
CA ILE A 48 -8.12 8.01 -2.65
C ILE A 48 -8.15 7.65 -1.16
N ALA A 49 -7.23 8.18 -0.34
CA ALA A 49 -7.22 7.97 1.10
C ALA A 49 -8.53 8.42 1.76
N LEU A 50 -9.07 9.58 1.35
CA LEU A 50 -10.38 10.06 1.82
C LEU A 50 -11.52 9.12 1.44
N ARG A 51 -11.48 8.51 0.25
CA ARG A 51 -12.47 7.49 -0.16
C ARG A 51 -12.38 6.23 0.68
N GLN A 52 -11.17 5.77 1.02
CA GLN A 52 -10.96 4.63 1.91
C GLN A 52 -11.53 4.91 3.31
N ILE A 53 -11.26 6.10 3.87
CA ILE A 53 -11.81 6.52 5.17
C ILE A 53 -13.35 6.57 5.12
N LYS A 54 -13.90 7.16 4.05
CA LYS A 54 -15.36 7.29 3.85
C LYS A 54 -16.04 5.93 3.68
N ALA A 55 -15.36 4.96 3.12
CA ALA A 55 -15.89 3.58 2.98
C ALA A 55 -16.14 2.91 4.33
N GLY A 56 -15.55 3.42 5.40
CA GLY A 56 -15.84 3.06 6.79
C GLY A 56 -14.84 2.11 7.43
N ASN A 57 -15.05 1.92 8.73
CA ASN A 57 -14.25 1.05 9.60
C ASN A 57 -12.75 1.41 9.70
N CYS A 58 -12.35 2.66 9.39
CA CYS A 58 -10.96 3.11 9.47
C CYS A 58 -10.62 3.71 10.83
N ALA A 59 -9.46 3.32 11.38
CA ALA A 59 -8.84 3.95 12.55
C ALA A 59 -7.94 5.14 12.16
N GLY A 60 -7.62 5.28 10.89
CA GLY A 60 -6.74 6.29 10.31
C GLY A 60 -6.10 5.81 9.02
N ILE A 61 -5.00 6.45 8.60
CA ILE A 61 -4.24 6.13 7.39
C ILE A 61 -2.76 5.93 7.74
N CYS A 62 -2.08 5.00 7.07
CA CYS A 62 -0.63 4.85 7.14
C CYS A 62 0.07 5.66 6.04
N ALA A 63 1.18 6.29 6.42
CA ALA A 63 2.16 6.89 5.54
C ALA A 63 3.52 6.20 5.72
N ALA A 64 4.23 5.91 4.63
CA ALA A 64 5.56 5.30 4.72
C ALA A 64 6.65 6.32 5.04
N LYS A 65 6.48 7.56 4.62
CA LYS A 65 7.48 8.63 4.71
C LYS A 65 6.87 9.92 5.24
N LEU A 66 7.73 10.75 5.84
CA LEU A 66 7.33 12.05 6.41
C LEU A 66 6.64 12.95 5.37
N GLY A 67 7.18 13.04 4.16
CA GLY A 67 6.58 13.83 3.09
C GLY A 67 5.19 13.35 2.66
N GLU A 68 4.90 12.04 2.76
CA GLU A 68 3.54 11.50 2.56
C GLU A 68 2.61 11.93 3.69
N ALA A 69 3.06 11.79 4.95
CA ALA A 69 2.27 12.22 6.11
C ALA A 69 1.89 13.70 6.03
N GLU A 70 2.85 14.57 5.66
CA GLU A 70 2.58 16.00 5.44
C GLU A 70 1.54 16.25 4.36
N GLY A 71 1.63 15.54 3.23
CA GLY A 71 0.64 15.67 2.17
C GLY A 71 -0.77 15.25 2.61
N LEU A 72 -0.89 14.13 3.33
CA LEU A 72 -2.15 13.65 3.88
C LEU A 72 -2.75 14.64 4.89
N LEU A 73 -1.95 15.11 5.85
CA LEU A 73 -2.38 16.07 6.87
C LEU A 73 -2.80 17.41 6.25
N LYS A 74 -2.03 17.91 5.26
CA LYS A 74 -2.38 19.13 4.52
C LYS A 74 -3.73 19.04 3.81
N ASN A 75 -4.13 17.82 3.41
CA ASN A 75 -5.42 17.56 2.76
C ASN A 75 -6.51 17.11 3.76
N GLY A 76 -6.35 17.40 5.06
CA GLY A 76 -7.37 17.21 6.08
C GLY A 76 -7.53 15.79 6.61
N ILE A 77 -6.55 14.91 6.39
CA ILE A 77 -6.53 13.55 6.94
C ILE A 77 -5.70 13.58 8.24
N GLU A 78 -6.36 13.48 9.39
CA GLU A 78 -5.69 13.74 10.67
C GLU A 78 -5.07 12.51 11.34
N ASN A 79 -5.72 11.38 11.36
CA ASN A 79 -5.23 10.18 12.07
C ASN A 79 -4.20 9.42 11.21
N VAL A 80 -3.00 9.98 11.08
CA VAL A 80 -1.91 9.42 10.28
C VAL A 80 -0.93 8.67 11.16
N LEU A 81 -0.61 7.41 10.79
CA LEU A 81 0.50 6.64 11.35
C LEU A 81 1.67 6.67 10.37
N LEU A 82 2.80 7.21 10.80
CA LEU A 82 4.06 7.16 10.08
C LEU A 82 4.75 5.82 10.39
N THR A 83 4.80 4.93 9.40
CA THR A 83 5.18 3.52 9.57
C THR A 83 6.67 3.23 9.43
N SER A 84 7.48 4.25 9.15
CA SER A 84 8.95 4.12 9.10
C SER A 84 9.60 5.09 10.08
N PRO A 85 10.65 4.70 10.80
CA PRO A 85 11.37 5.57 11.72
C PRO A 85 11.94 6.82 11.02
N VAL A 86 11.87 7.96 11.69
CA VAL A 86 12.47 9.23 11.25
C VAL A 86 13.66 9.56 12.13
N VAL A 87 14.87 9.51 11.58
CA VAL A 87 16.11 9.58 12.38
C VAL A 87 17.00 10.80 12.07
N ALA A 88 16.92 11.37 10.86
CA ALA A 88 17.74 12.54 10.51
C ALA A 88 17.26 13.78 11.27
N GLU A 89 18.19 14.54 11.89
CA GLU A 89 17.87 15.68 12.75
C GLU A 89 16.93 16.69 12.10
N GLN A 90 17.19 17.09 10.86
CA GLN A 90 16.33 18.01 10.10
C GLN A 90 14.92 17.47 9.90
N ARG A 91 14.78 16.15 9.68
CA ARG A 91 13.48 15.50 9.54
C ARG A 91 12.76 15.37 10.87
N ILE A 92 13.47 15.13 11.98
CA ILE A 92 12.90 15.11 13.33
C ILE A 92 12.35 16.49 13.70
N ARG A 93 13.06 17.58 13.39
CA ARG A 93 12.56 18.95 13.61
C ARG A 93 11.28 19.20 12.83
N ARG A 94 11.25 18.85 11.56
CA ARG A 94 10.06 18.96 10.69
C ARG A 94 8.91 18.08 11.17
N LEU A 95 9.20 16.85 11.63
CA LEU A 95 8.22 15.96 12.25
C LEU A 95 7.63 16.57 13.52
N ALA A 96 8.46 17.23 14.36
CA ALA A 96 7.98 17.89 15.57
C ALA A 96 7.03 19.06 15.25
N GLU A 97 7.36 19.89 14.29
CA GLU A 97 6.47 20.97 13.81
C GLU A 97 5.13 20.40 13.33
N LEU A 98 5.20 19.32 12.54
CA LEU A 98 4.01 18.65 12.02
C LEU A 98 3.17 18.01 13.14
N LYS A 99 3.80 17.35 14.11
CA LYS A 99 3.13 16.76 15.28
C LYS A 99 2.47 17.81 16.15
N TYR A 100 3.13 18.97 16.34
CA TYR A 100 2.56 20.08 17.09
C TYR A 100 1.28 20.62 16.44
N ALA A 101 1.29 20.77 15.11
CA ALA A 101 0.12 21.21 14.35
C ALA A 101 -0.99 20.13 14.24
N HIS A 102 -0.61 18.85 14.25
CA HIS A 102 -1.50 17.71 14.02
C HIS A 102 -1.31 16.64 15.12
N PRO A 103 -1.94 16.79 16.29
CA PRO A 103 -1.79 15.87 17.41
C PRO A 103 -2.14 14.41 17.12
N GLY A 104 -2.98 14.15 16.10
CA GLY A 104 -3.35 12.82 15.62
C GLY A 104 -2.25 12.09 14.82
N LEU A 105 -1.10 12.71 14.56
CA LEU A 105 0.05 12.06 13.92
C LEU A 105 0.77 11.15 14.92
N TRP A 106 0.87 9.86 14.61
CA TRP A 106 1.61 8.86 15.37
C TRP A 106 2.86 8.44 14.63
N VAL A 107 3.86 7.95 15.35
CA VAL A 107 5.15 7.55 14.78
C VAL A 107 5.54 6.14 15.22
N THR A 108 6.41 5.51 14.43
CA THR A 108 7.09 4.27 14.82
C THR A 108 8.55 4.56 15.16
N ALA A 109 9.11 3.77 16.06
CA ALA A 109 10.53 3.81 16.41
C ALA A 109 11.05 2.39 16.71
N ASP A 110 12.33 2.18 16.46
CA ASP A 110 13.02 0.90 16.67
C ASP A 110 14.43 1.05 17.27
N ASN A 111 14.80 2.28 17.67
CA ASN A 111 16.14 2.59 18.15
C ASN A 111 16.09 3.59 19.31
N VAL A 112 16.87 3.35 20.37
CA VAL A 112 16.88 4.17 21.59
C VAL A 112 17.39 5.59 21.31
N GLU A 113 18.38 5.77 20.44
CA GLU A 113 18.86 7.09 20.06
C GLU A 113 17.77 7.90 19.32
N ASN A 114 16.97 7.23 18.49
CA ASN A 114 15.81 7.85 17.86
C ASN A 114 14.75 8.27 18.89
N LEU A 115 14.48 7.45 19.92
CA LEU A 115 13.57 7.80 21.01
C LEU A 115 14.07 9.04 21.77
N ARG A 116 15.37 9.11 22.09
CA ARG A 116 15.99 10.26 22.75
C ARG A 116 15.87 11.55 21.91
N ALA A 117 16.08 11.44 20.59
CA ALA A 117 15.95 12.57 19.68
C ALA A 117 14.50 13.07 19.60
N LEU A 118 13.51 12.17 19.52
CA LEU A 118 12.08 12.53 19.57
C LEU A 118 11.72 13.19 20.91
N ASN A 119 12.16 12.63 22.02
CA ASN A 119 11.93 13.19 23.35
C ASN A 119 12.54 14.59 23.52
N ALA A 120 13.72 14.82 22.95
CA ALA A 120 14.41 16.12 23.03
C ALA A 120 13.65 17.26 22.30
N CYS A 121 12.68 16.95 21.46
CA CYS A 121 11.82 17.97 20.82
C CYS A 121 10.89 18.68 21.84
N GLY A 122 10.70 18.14 23.05
CA GLY A 122 9.91 18.77 24.12
C GLY A 122 8.39 18.77 23.87
N ILE A 123 7.91 18.00 22.90
CA ILE A 123 6.48 17.83 22.59
C ILE A 123 6.07 16.35 22.70
N PRO A 124 4.79 16.05 23.02
CA PRO A 124 4.36 14.67 23.18
C PRO A 124 4.25 13.95 21.84
N PHE A 125 4.92 12.78 21.72
CA PHE A 125 4.76 11.87 20.60
C PHE A 125 4.03 10.60 21.02
N ASP A 126 3.05 10.18 20.24
CA ASP A 126 2.44 8.85 20.30
C ASP A 126 3.31 7.88 19.48
N VAL A 127 3.88 6.88 20.17
CA VAL A 127 4.92 6.00 19.60
C VAL A 127 4.44 4.55 19.59
N LEU A 128 4.59 3.89 18.44
CA LEU A 128 4.55 2.43 18.32
C LEU A 128 5.98 1.89 18.26
N ALA A 129 6.27 0.85 19.04
CA ALA A 129 7.50 0.08 18.85
C ALA A 129 7.41 -0.71 17.54
N ASP A 130 8.32 -0.47 16.61
CA ASP A 130 8.43 -1.27 15.39
C ASP A 130 9.17 -2.56 15.69
N VAL A 131 8.63 -3.69 15.24
CA VAL A 131 9.16 -5.04 15.51
C VAL A 131 9.64 -5.65 14.20
N ASN A 132 10.83 -6.26 14.21
CA ASN A 132 11.36 -7.02 13.08
C ASN A 132 10.68 -8.40 12.99
N PRO A 133 9.77 -8.61 12.01
CA PRO A 133 9.13 -9.91 11.82
C PRO A 133 10.02 -10.90 11.03
N ARG A 134 11.31 -10.89 11.29
CA ARG A 134 12.34 -11.62 10.54
C ARG A 134 12.51 -11.18 9.08
N MET A 135 12.07 -9.96 8.79
CA MET A 135 12.23 -9.33 7.46
C MET A 135 13.60 -8.65 7.31
N GLY A 136 14.20 -8.19 8.41
CA GLY A 136 15.49 -7.52 8.40
C GLY A 136 15.49 -6.11 7.80
N ARG A 137 14.32 -5.44 7.74
CA ARG A 137 14.18 -4.09 7.19
C ARG A 137 14.35 -3.02 8.26
N THR A 138 13.46 -3.00 9.24
CA THR A 138 13.43 -2.16 10.44
C THR A 138 12.87 -2.98 11.59
N GLY A 139 12.89 -2.41 12.79
CA GLY A 139 12.28 -3.01 13.96
C GLY A 139 13.28 -3.67 14.91
N VAL A 140 12.91 -3.69 16.21
CA VAL A 140 13.63 -4.44 17.23
C VAL A 140 13.26 -5.92 17.18
N GLU A 141 14.18 -6.79 17.58
CA GLU A 141 13.92 -8.23 17.65
C GLU A 141 12.83 -8.53 18.68
N PHE A 142 12.02 -9.55 18.46
CA PHE A 142 10.91 -9.92 19.36
C PHE A 142 11.31 -10.01 20.82
N LYS A 143 12.47 -10.63 21.11
CA LYS A 143 13.00 -10.79 22.48
C LYS A 143 13.35 -9.46 23.17
N ASP A 144 13.69 -8.43 22.39
CA ASP A 144 14.18 -7.15 22.89
C ASP A 144 13.03 -6.11 23.06
N VAL A 145 11.83 -6.39 22.53
CA VAL A 145 10.68 -5.47 22.60
C VAL A 145 10.33 -5.05 24.03
N PRO A 146 10.29 -5.94 25.05
CA PRO A 146 9.96 -5.52 26.41
C PRO A 146 10.97 -4.53 26.99
N ALA A 147 12.27 -4.69 26.68
CA ALA A 147 13.30 -3.74 27.11
C ALA A 147 13.16 -2.40 26.38
N PHE A 148 12.92 -2.43 25.07
CA PHE A 148 12.71 -1.24 24.26
C PHE A 148 11.47 -0.43 24.70
N VAL A 149 10.38 -1.10 25.05
CA VAL A 149 9.17 -0.44 25.60
C VAL A 149 9.48 0.28 26.91
N LYS A 150 10.32 -0.29 27.79
CA LYS A 150 10.76 0.39 29.02
C LYS A 150 11.54 1.68 28.72
N GLU A 151 12.38 1.69 27.68
CA GLU A 151 13.05 2.92 27.23
C GLU A 151 12.04 3.98 26.76
N ILE A 152 10.97 3.61 26.04
CA ILE A 152 9.92 4.54 25.65
C ILE A 152 9.24 5.13 26.89
N LEU A 153 8.88 4.28 27.86
CA LEU A 153 8.17 4.69 29.08
C LEU A 153 9.02 5.57 30.00
N ALA A 154 10.36 5.48 29.93
CA ALA A 154 11.26 6.32 30.71
C ALA A 154 11.38 7.76 30.16
N LEU A 155 10.90 8.05 28.97
CA LEU A 155 11.03 9.33 28.28
C LEU A 155 9.72 10.13 28.36
N PRO A 156 9.71 11.28 29.09
CA PRO A 156 8.46 11.96 29.50
C PRO A 156 7.63 12.53 28.34
N ASN A 157 8.25 12.79 27.19
CA ASN A 157 7.55 13.30 26.00
C ASN A 157 7.13 12.19 25.04
N LEU A 158 7.29 10.91 25.42
CA LEU A 158 6.85 9.78 24.59
C LEU A 158 5.71 9.03 25.26
N LYS A 159 4.66 8.76 24.48
CA LYS A 159 3.53 7.97 24.91
C LYS A 159 3.50 6.66 24.13
N PHE A 160 3.81 5.56 24.80
CA PHE A 160 3.71 4.23 24.20
C PHE A 160 2.25 3.89 23.91
N ARG A 161 1.97 3.50 22.64
CA ARG A 161 0.63 3.13 22.19
C ARG A 161 0.52 1.65 21.85
N GLY A 162 1.62 1.01 21.54
CA GLY A 162 1.60 -0.39 21.15
C GLY A 162 2.71 -0.77 20.18
N ILE A 163 2.43 -1.77 19.36
CA ILE A 163 3.41 -2.44 18.51
C ILE A 163 2.97 -2.37 17.05
N GLN A 164 3.92 -2.06 16.17
CA GLN A 164 3.82 -2.32 14.73
C GLN A 164 4.61 -3.59 14.41
N CYS A 165 3.99 -4.55 13.69
CA CYS A 165 4.63 -5.77 13.21
C CYS A 165 4.18 -6.04 11.76
N TYR A 166 4.97 -5.59 10.76
CA TYR A 166 4.63 -5.74 9.35
C TYR A 166 5.56 -6.70 8.64
N ALA A 167 5.08 -7.90 8.32
CA ALA A 167 5.81 -8.95 7.60
C ALA A 167 5.62 -8.83 6.08
N GLY A 168 6.29 -7.85 5.46
CA GLY A 168 6.19 -7.58 4.03
C GLY A 168 6.69 -8.72 3.15
N ASN A 169 7.72 -9.45 3.60
CA ASN A 169 8.29 -10.61 2.92
C ASN A 169 7.33 -11.81 2.80
N LEU A 170 6.26 -11.84 3.60
CA LEU A 170 5.27 -12.92 3.57
C LEU A 170 4.09 -12.62 2.64
N GLN A 171 3.93 -11.38 2.19
CA GLN A 171 2.76 -10.96 1.42
C GLN A 171 2.64 -11.64 0.06
N HIS A 172 3.77 -12.04 -0.53
CA HIS A 172 3.86 -12.59 -1.89
C HIS A 172 4.13 -14.10 -1.93
N ILE A 173 4.00 -14.82 -0.81
CA ILE A 173 4.02 -16.28 -0.82
C ILE A 173 2.78 -16.76 -1.59
N THR A 174 2.99 -17.45 -2.72
CA THR A 174 1.91 -17.82 -3.65
C THR A 174 0.92 -18.78 -3.02
N SER A 175 1.41 -19.85 -2.36
CA SER A 175 0.57 -20.85 -1.67
C SER A 175 -0.17 -20.22 -0.48
N ALA A 176 -1.49 -20.36 -0.44
CA ALA A 176 -2.33 -19.84 0.64
C ALA A 176 -2.00 -20.48 1.98
N SER A 177 -1.77 -21.82 2.02
CA SER A 177 -1.43 -22.55 3.25
C SER A 177 -0.06 -22.16 3.80
N GLU A 178 0.97 -22.08 2.97
CA GLU A 178 2.30 -21.66 3.39
C GLU A 178 2.31 -20.21 3.90
N ARG A 179 1.59 -19.34 3.21
CA ARG A 179 1.45 -17.92 3.62
C ARG A 179 0.70 -17.81 4.96
N GLN A 180 -0.35 -18.60 5.15
CA GLN A 180 -1.10 -18.66 6.42
C GLN A 180 -0.19 -19.12 7.56
N ASP A 181 0.49 -20.23 7.41
CA ASP A 181 1.37 -20.78 8.46
C ASP A 181 2.47 -19.78 8.84
N ALA A 182 3.11 -19.18 7.84
CA ALA A 182 4.18 -18.21 8.05
C ALA A 182 3.69 -16.94 8.77
N THR A 183 2.59 -16.33 8.33
CA THR A 183 2.09 -15.08 8.93
C THR A 183 1.51 -15.30 10.31
N VAL A 184 0.74 -16.38 10.52
CA VAL A 184 0.15 -16.72 11.81
C VAL A 184 1.24 -16.98 12.87
N ALA A 185 2.34 -17.63 12.50
CA ALA A 185 3.47 -17.84 13.41
C ALA A 185 4.05 -16.48 13.89
N VAL A 186 4.33 -15.57 12.98
CA VAL A 186 4.86 -14.23 13.28
C VAL A 186 3.87 -13.42 14.13
N MET A 187 2.60 -13.37 13.74
CA MET A 187 1.60 -12.56 14.43
C MET A 187 1.25 -13.11 15.81
N LYS A 188 1.29 -14.41 16.03
CA LYS A 188 1.14 -15.03 17.37
C LYS A 188 2.28 -14.65 18.30
N GLU A 189 3.51 -14.52 17.81
CA GLU A 189 4.65 -14.07 18.60
C GLU A 189 4.49 -12.59 19.01
N ALA A 190 4.10 -11.72 18.08
CA ALA A 190 3.77 -10.33 18.37
C ALA A 190 2.62 -10.21 19.40
N ALA A 191 1.57 -11.00 19.24
CA ALA A 191 0.43 -11.07 20.14
C ALA A 191 0.82 -11.53 21.55
N ALA A 192 1.76 -12.49 21.65
CA ALA A 192 2.28 -12.94 22.96
C ALA A 192 3.00 -11.80 23.70
N ILE A 193 3.75 -10.97 23.00
CA ILE A 193 4.40 -9.78 23.59
C ILE A 193 3.33 -8.80 24.09
N VAL A 194 2.29 -8.52 23.31
CA VAL A 194 1.19 -7.65 23.74
C VAL A 194 0.54 -8.17 25.02
N ARG A 195 0.25 -9.48 25.09
CA ARG A 195 -0.31 -10.10 26.33
C ARG A 195 0.61 -9.96 27.52
N ASN A 196 1.92 -10.18 27.34
CA ASN A 196 2.91 -10.08 28.41
C ASN A 196 3.03 -8.63 28.91
N LEU A 197 3.13 -7.65 28.03
CA LEU A 197 3.15 -6.23 28.40
C LEU A 197 1.91 -5.84 29.20
N ARG A 198 0.72 -6.26 28.76
CA ARG A 198 -0.54 -6.01 29.47
C ARG A 198 -0.57 -6.68 30.85
N LYS A 199 -0.06 -7.90 30.96
CA LYS A 199 0.08 -8.63 32.22
C LYS A 199 1.00 -7.91 33.23
N ASP A 200 2.05 -7.27 32.69
CA ASP A 200 3.00 -6.48 33.47
C ASP A 200 2.48 -5.06 33.78
N GLY A 201 1.21 -4.76 33.52
CA GLY A 201 0.56 -3.48 33.75
C GLY A 201 0.93 -2.38 32.77
N ILE A 202 1.58 -2.72 31.65
CA ILE A 202 1.93 -1.77 30.59
C ILE A 202 0.78 -1.72 29.59
N PRO A 203 0.10 -0.58 29.41
CA PRO A 203 -0.96 -0.46 28.43
C PRO A 203 -0.38 -0.56 27.01
N CYS A 204 -0.75 -1.62 26.30
CA CYS A 204 -0.42 -1.84 24.90
C CYS A 204 -1.73 -1.85 24.12
N GLU A 205 -2.16 -0.65 23.68
CA GLU A 205 -3.48 -0.43 23.08
C GLU A 205 -3.56 -1.03 21.68
N ILE A 206 -2.48 -0.92 20.92
CA ILE A 206 -2.41 -1.24 19.48
C ILE A 206 -1.45 -2.41 19.23
N LEU A 207 -1.90 -3.37 18.44
CA LEU A 207 -1.08 -4.24 17.61
C LEU A 207 -1.53 -4.02 16.17
N THR A 208 -0.66 -3.50 15.34
CA THR A 208 -0.95 -3.19 13.93
C THR A 208 0.11 -3.77 13.01
N GLY A 209 -0.27 -4.04 11.78
CA GLY A 209 0.60 -4.63 10.77
C GLY A 209 -0.26 -5.17 9.63
N THR A 210 0.12 -6.33 9.06
CA THR A 210 -0.66 -6.98 8.03
C THR A 210 -0.59 -6.25 6.68
N GLY A 211 -0.67 -6.97 5.60
CA GLY A 211 -0.81 -6.45 4.25
C GLY A 211 -1.95 -7.15 3.52
N THR A 212 -2.14 -6.83 2.25
CA THR A 212 -3.22 -7.38 1.42
C THR A 212 -3.14 -8.91 1.32
N GLY A 213 -1.93 -9.47 1.18
CA GLY A 213 -1.73 -10.92 0.99
C GLY A 213 -2.04 -11.76 2.22
N THR A 214 -1.93 -11.18 3.43
CA THR A 214 -2.10 -11.92 4.68
C THR A 214 -3.36 -11.54 5.47
N ALA A 215 -4.11 -10.52 5.01
CA ALA A 215 -5.23 -9.96 5.74
C ALA A 215 -6.26 -11.00 6.20
N ALA A 216 -6.61 -11.96 5.32
CA ALA A 216 -7.60 -12.99 5.63
C ALA A 216 -7.21 -13.91 6.81
N PHE A 217 -5.92 -14.05 7.07
CA PHE A 217 -5.38 -14.88 8.15
C PHE A 217 -5.08 -14.07 9.41
N ASP A 218 -4.50 -12.89 9.24
CA ASP A 218 -4.05 -12.05 10.35
C ASP A 218 -5.22 -11.50 11.18
N VAL A 219 -6.37 -11.24 10.56
CA VAL A 219 -7.57 -10.75 11.26
C VAL A 219 -8.09 -11.71 12.34
N GLU A 220 -7.72 -12.99 12.27
CA GLU A 220 -8.06 -14.00 13.27
C GLU A 220 -7.21 -13.92 14.56
N ILE A 221 -6.16 -13.09 14.57
CA ILE A 221 -5.32 -12.88 15.76
C ILE A 221 -6.06 -11.96 16.74
N PRO A 222 -6.40 -12.42 17.96
CA PRO A 222 -7.26 -11.66 18.87
C PRO A 222 -6.69 -10.28 19.25
N GLU A 223 -5.38 -10.18 19.47
CA GLU A 223 -4.69 -8.96 19.91
C GLU A 223 -4.49 -7.94 18.78
N LEU A 224 -4.59 -8.35 17.51
CA LEU A 224 -4.53 -7.42 16.37
C LEU A 224 -5.69 -6.42 16.47
N THR A 225 -5.39 -5.14 16.31
CA THR A 225 -6.39 -4.06 16.45
C THR A 225 -6.80 -3.47 15.11
N ASP A 226 -5.81 -3.23 14.26
CA ASP A 226 -6.01 -2.66 12.92
C ASP A 226 -5.01 -3.20 11.91
N ILE A 227 -5.39 -3.20 10.63
CA ILE A 227 -4.62 -3.76 9.52
C ILE A 227 -4.17 -2.70 8.52
N GLN A 228 -2.88 -2.78 8.11
CA GLN A 228 -2.21 -1.78 7.26
C GLN A 228 -2.26 -2.13 5.77
N VAL A 229 -3.38 -2.58 5.28
CA VAL A 229 -3.57 -3.04 3.90
C VAL A 229 -3.42 -1.89 2.89
N GLY A 230 -2.73 -2.13 1.78
CA GLY A 230 -2.51 -1.14 0.71
C GLY A 230 -3.11 -1.56 -0.63
N SER A 231 -2.53 -2.56 -1.27
CA SER A 231 -2.80 -2.94 -2.67
C SER A 231 -4.22 -3.44 -2.94
N TYR A 232 -4.97 -3.88 -1.92
CA TYR A 232 -6.33 -4.42 -2.06
C TYR A 232 -7.28 -3.52 -2.86
N CYS A 233 -7.14 -2.19 -2.76
CA CYS A 233 -8.05 -1.24 -3.38
C CYS A 233 -7.81 -1.04 -4.88
N MET A 234 -6.63 -1.42 -5.37
CA MET A 234 -6.23 -1.26 -6.77
C MET A 234 -5.92 -2.58 -7.44
N MET A 235 -5.17 -3.44 -6.74
CA MET A 235 -4.62 -4.70 -7.20
C MET A 235 -3.72 -4.56 -8.43
N ASP A 236 -2.82 -5.49 -8.59
CA ASP A 236 -1.86 -5.59 -9.69
C ASP A 236 -1.55 -7.05 -10.00
N ASN A 237 -0.69 -7.30 -10.99
CA ASN A 237 -0.35 -8.64 -11.42
C ASN A 237 0.39 -9.44 -10.35
N GLU A 238 1.22 -8.80 -9.51
CA GLU A 238 1.92 -9.49 -8.42
C GLU A 238 0.93 -10.05 -7.39
N TYR A 239 -0.05 -9.25 -6.96
CA TYR A 239 -1.07 -9.69 -6.02
C TYR A 239 -2.15 -10.56 -6.65
N TYR A 240 -2.47 -10.35 -7.94
CA TYR A 240 -3.45 -11.17 -8.65
C TYR A 240 -3.04 -12.64 -8.75
N CYS A 241 -1.74 -12.90 -8.88
CA CYS A 241 -1.20 -14.26 -8.97
C CYS A 241 -1.11 -15.00 -7.63
N ILE A 242 -1.49 -14.37 -6.51
CA ILE A 242 -1.43 -14.97 -5.17
C ILE A 242 -2.75 -15.70 -4.88
N GLU A 243 -2.66 -16.99 -4.58
CA GLU A 243 -3.80 -17.84 -4.27
C GLU A 243 -4.68 -17.26 -3.14
N GLY A 244 -5.98 -17.15 -3.39
CA GLY A 244 -6.96 -16.61 -2.45
C GLY A 244 -6.99 -15.08 -2.35
N VAL A 245 -6.16 -14.35 -3.11
CA VAL A 245 -6.15 -12.89 -3.13
C VAL A 245 -6.76 -12.33 -4.41
N GLY A 246 -6.29 -12.80 -5.58
CA GLY A 246 -6.80 -12.35 -6.89
C GLY A 246 -8.26 -12.68 -7.13
N GLU A 247 -8.75 -13.77 -6.55
CA GLU A 247 -10.16 -14.19 -6.62
C GLU A 247 -11.09 -13.29 -5.79
N VAL A 248 -10.56 -12.66 -4.73
CA VAL A 248 -11.31 -11.81 -3.80
C VAL A 248 -11.30 -10.35 -4.21
N PHE A 249 -10.13 -9.85 -4.62
CA PHE A 249 -9.95 -8.44 -4.97
C PHE A 249 -9.72 -8.26 -6.47
N PRO A 250 -10.57 -7.49 -7.17
CA PRO A 250 -10.41 -7.26 -8.60
C PRO A 250 -9.28 -6.26 -8.89
N CYS A 251 -8.59 -6.44 -10.05
CA CYS A 251 -7.68 -5.44 -10.59
C CYS A 251 -8.49 -4.20 -11.04
N ALA A 252 -8.59 -3.22 -10.13
CA ALA A 252 -9.34 -1.99 -10.38
C ALA A 252 -8.51 -0.94 -11.14
N LEU A 253 -7.18 -0.90 -10.91
CA LEU A 253 -6.26 0.01 -11.59
C LEU A 253 -5.62 -0.67 -12.80
N SER A 254 -5.47 0.08 -13.89
CA SER A 254 -4.83 -0.37 -15.13
C SER A 254 -4.19 0.80 -15.87
N CYS A 255 -3.34 0.50 -16.84
CA CYS A 255 -2.72 1.46 -17.75
C CYS A 255 -3.31 1.33 -19.15
N LEU A 256 -3.83 2.43 -19.69
CA LEU A 256 -4.16 2.53 -21.12
C LEU A 256 -2.90 2.86 -21.91
N SER A 257 -2.75 2.20 -23.05
CA SER A 257 -1.62 2.39 -23.95
C SER A 257 -2.08 2.33 -25.40
N THR A 258 -1.51 3.17 -26.26
CA THR A 258 -1.86 3.23 -27.68
C THR A 258 -0.88 2.41 -28.53
N VAL A 259 -1.39 1.69 -29.52
CA VAL A 259 -0.58 1.05 -30.55
C VAL A 259 0.02 2.11 -31.45
N VAL A 260 1.32 2.36 -31.33
CA VAL A 260 2.05 3.40 -32.08
C VAL A 260 2.75 2.87 -33.34
N SER A 261 2.93 1.55 -33.42
CA SER A 261 3.50 0.90 -34.62
C SER A 261 2.97 -0.53 -34.78
N SER A 262 2.62 -0.90 -36.01
CA SER A 262 2.13 -2.23 -36.37
C SER A 262 2.87 -2.81 -37.58
N ASN A 263 4.14 -2.44 -37.81
CA ASN A 263 4.91 -2.83 -38.97
C ASN A 263 5.54 -4.24 -38.88
N GLN A 264 5.60 -4.81 -37.68
CA GLN A 264 6.14 -6.15 -37.44
C GLN A 264 5.03 -7.21 -37.57
N SER A 265 5.39 -8.43 -38.00
CA SER A 265 4.40 -9.49 -38.24
C SER A 265 3.81 -10.08 -36.95
N ASP A 266 4.63 -10.19 -35.93
CA ASP A 266 4.40 -10.98 -34.71
C ASP A 266 4.08 -10.16 -33.46
N PHE A 267 4.32 -8.85 -33.49
CA PHE A 267 3.97 -7.95 -32.40
C PHE A 267 3.55 -6.56 -32.88
N VAL A 268 2.95 -5.78 -32.00
CA VAL A 268 2.77 -4.33 -32.14
C VAL A 268 3.58 -3.60 -31.08
N THR A 269 3.99 -2.36 -31.39
CA THR A 269 4.63 -1.47 -30.40
C THR A 269 3.58 -0.57 -29.78
N ILE A 270 3.60 -0.48 -28.47
CA ILE A 270 2.73 0.39 -27.67
C ILE A 270 3.56 1.44 -26.92
N ASP A 271 2.93 2.56 -26.55
CA ASP A 271 3.58 3.73 -25.92
C ASP A 271 3.78 3.61 -24.39
N ALA A 272 3.50 2.47 -23.77
CA ALA A 272 3.79 2.22 -22.38
C ALA A 272 5.07 1.39 -22.24
N GLY A 273 6.18 2.04 -21.89
CA GLY A 273 7.46 1.44 -21.55
C GLY A 273 7.84 1.68 -20.08
N LEU A 274 9.14 1.65 -19.79
CA LEU A 274 9.69 1.78 -18.43
C LEU A 274 9.34 3.10 -17.72
N LYS A 275 9.06 4.18 -18.46
CA LYS A 275 8.63 5.45 -17.91
C LYS A 275 7.16 5.52 -17.53
N ALA A 276 6.36 4.55 -18.00
CA ALA A 276 4.94 4.45 -17.68
C ALA A 276 4.61 3.26 -16.75
N LEU A 277 5.46 2.22 -16.75
CA LEU A 277 5.27 0.98 -16.00
C LEU A 277 6.55 0.61 -15.27
N TYR A 278 6.43 0.24 -14.00
CA TYR A 278 7.57 -0.24 -13.23
C TYR A 278 8.00 -1.63 -13.71
N PHE A 279 9.32 -1.80 -13.90
CA PHE A 279 9.89 -3.07 -14.30
C PHE A 279 9.81 -4.11 -13.17
N THR A 280 9.20 -5.25 -13.46
CA THR A 280 9.27 -6.45 -12.63
C THR A 280 9.49 -7.68 -13.53
N PRO A 281 9.94 -8.82 -12.97
CA PRO A 281 9.96 -10.08 -13.73
C PRO A 281 8.57 -10.53 -14.21
N HIS A 282 7.50 -10.03 -13.59
CA HIS A 282 6.11 -10.30 -13.96
C HIS A 282 5.63 -9.19 -14.90
N ALA A 283 5.71 -9.46 -16.21
CA ALA A 283 5.26 -8.51 -17.21
C ALA A 283 3.75 -8.19 -17.06
N PRO A 284 3.32 -6.96 -17.40
CA PRO A 284 1.90 -6.57 -17.33
C PRO A 284 1.07 -7.36 -18.34
N PRO A 285 0.03 -8.11 -17.91
CA PRO A 285 -0.87 -8.76 -18.85
C PRO A 285 -1.85 -7.76 -19.47
N CYS A 286 -2.29 -8.04 -20.70
CA CYS A 286 -3.46 -7.35 -21.27
C CYS A 286 -4.70 -7.63 -20.43
N LYS A 287 -5.52 -6.60 -20.23
CA LYS A 287 -6.75 -6.66 -19.45
C LYS A 287 -7.97 -6.75 -20.36
N GLY A 288 -8.77 -7.77 -20.18
CA GLY A 288 -10.04 -7.93 -20.84
C GLY A 288 -11.15 -7.03 -20.27
N LYS A 289 -12.28 -6.98 -20.95
CA LYS A 289 -13.48 -6.23 -20.50
C LYS A 289 -14.03 -6.73 -19.16
N ASP A 290 -13.85 -8.01 -18.88
CA ASP A 290 -14.15 -8.64 -17.58
C ASP A 290 -13.18 -8.23 -16.47
N GLY A 291 -12.07 -7.59 -16.82
CA GLY A 291 -11.02 -7.14 -15.90
C GLY A 291 -9.97 -8.19 -15.57
N LEU A 292 -10.00 -9.31 -16.28
CA LEU A 292 -9.05 -10.41 -16.11
C LEU A 292 -7.96 -10.36 -17.19
N PRO A 293 -6.82 -11.03 -16.99
CA PRO A 293 -5.81 -11.22 -18.04
C PRO A 293 -6.40 -11.89 -19.25
N VAL A 294 -6.08 -11.39 -20.46
CA VAL A 294 -6.51 -11.99 -21.72
C VAL A 294 -5.55 -13.12 -22.11
N PRO A 295 -6.03 -14.37 -22.23
CA PRO A 295 -5.16 -15.48 -22.61
C PRO A 295 -4.52 -15.30 -23.98
N GLY A 296 -3.25 -15.72 -24.12
CA GLY A 296 -2.51 -15.69 -25.38
C GLY A 296 -1.91 -14.32 -25.73
N TRP A 297 -2.17 -13.28 -24.94
CA TRP A 297 -1.48 -12.00 -25.06
C TRP A 297 -0.29 -11.95 -24.12
N SER A 298 0.82 -11.36 -24.55
CA SER A 298 1.97 -11.15 -23.70
C SER A 298 2.65 -9.82 -24.02
N TYR A 299 3.15 -9.18 -22.98
CA TYR A 299 3.91 -7.96 -23.05
C TYR A 299 5.40 -8.25 -22.87
N ASP A 300 6.25 -7.52 -23.59
CA ASP A 300 7.68 -7.52 -23.40
C ASP A 300 8.21 -6.08 -23.31
N TRP A 301 9.17 -5.88 -22.44
CA TRP A 301 9.81 -4.59 -22.22
C TRP A 301 10.66 -4.18 -23.43
N PHE A 302 10.40 -2.98 -23.96
CA PHE A 302 11.08 -2.51 -25.17
C PHE A 302 11.65 -1.09 -25.01
N GLY A 303 12.31 -0.86 -23.88
CA GLY A 303 12.98 0.39 -23.55
C GLY A 303 12.13 1.37 -22.74
N ASP A 304 12.57 2.62 -22.73
CA ASP A 304 12.03 3.65 -21.84
C ASP A 304 10.59 4.02 -22.16
N GLU A 305 10.29 4.19 -23.47
CA GLU A 305 9.03 4.76 -23.93
C GLU A 305 8.06 3.71 -24.47
N HIS A 306 8.53 2.49 -24.77
CA HIS A 306 7.73 1.53 -25.52
C HIS A 306 7.69 0.15 -24.88
N GLY A 307 6.60 -0.59 -25.15
CA GLY A 307 6.46 -2.01 -24.94
C GLY A 307 6.13 -2.74 -26.23
N ARG A 308 6.48 -4.03 -26.32
CA ARG A 308 6.00 -4.95 -27.34
C ARG A 308 4.79 -5.68 -26.82
N LEU A 309 3.77 -5.79 -27.65
CA LEU A 309 2.58 -6.57 -27.33
C LEU A 309 2.41 -7.67 -28.37
N TYR A 310 2.53 -8.91 -27.92
CA TYR A 310 2.26 -10.12 -28.72
C TYR A 310 0.80 -10.52 -28.56
N PHE A 311 0.21 -11.09 -29.58
CA PHE A 311 -1.21 -11.40 -29.65
C PHE A 311 -1.45 -12.71 -30.41
N PRO A 312 -2.60 -13.40 -30.17
CA PRO A 312 -3.01 -14.57 -30.94
C PRO A 312 -3.25 -14.24 -32.41
N GLU A 313 -3.09 -15.24 -33.34
CA GLU A 313 -3.14 -15.10 -34.78
C GLU A 313 -4.43 -14.38 -35.16
N ASN A 314 -5.35 -14.05 -34.97
CA ASN A 314 -6.54 -13.29 -35.42
C ASN A 314 -6.96 -12.14 -34.48
N ALA A 315 -6.07 -11.77 -33.57
CA ALA A 315 -6.37 -10.76 -32.54
C ALA A 315 -5.45 -9.53 -32.61
N ARG A 316 -4.89 -9.25 -33.81
CA ARG A 316 -3.96 -8.14 -34.03
C ARG A 316 -4.63 -6.79 -33.74
N PRO A 317 -4.11 -5.98 -32.84
CA PRO A 317 -4.63 -4.64 -32.62
C PRO A 317 -4.28 -3.72 -33.82
N ALA A 318 -5.20 -2.81 -34.13
CA ALA A 318 -4.98 -1.83 -35.16
C ALA A 318 -4.03 -0.70 -34.73
N LEU A 319 -3.39 -0.05 -35.69
CA LEU A 319 -2.62 1.18 -35.44
C LEU A 319 -3.57 2.25 -34.84
N GLY A 320 -3.17 2.85 -33.73
CA GLY A 320 -3.97 3.83 -32.98
C GLY A 320 -5.01 3.22 -32.06
N GLU A 321 -5.14 1.90 -32.01
CA GLU A 321 -6.00 1.23 -31.04
C GLU A 321 -5.45 1.39 -29.62
N VAL A 322 -6.36 1.62 -28.65
CA VAL A 322 -6.02 1.69 -27.24
C VAL A 322 -6.19 0.33 -26.60
N VAL A 323 -5.13 -0.20 -26.05
CA VAL A 323 -5.10 -1.44 -25.26
C VAL A 323 -5.01 -1.12 -23.77
N GLU A 324 -5.44 -2.04 -22.94
CA GLU A 324 -5.42 -1.89 -21.48
C GLU A 324 -4.52 -2.95 -20.85
N LEU A 325 -3.65 -2.54 -19.93
CA LEU A 325 -2.71 -3.40 -19.22
C LEU A 325 -3.03 -3.41 -17.72
N ILE A 326 -3.06 -4.59 -17.11
CA ILE A 326 -3.00 -4.71 -15.64
C ILE A 326 -1.58 -4.30 -15.22
N LEU A 327 -1.45 -3.46 -14.20
CA LEU A 327 -0.13 -3.01 -13.75
C LEU A 327 0.73 -4.18 -13.27
N PRO A 328 2.05 -4.16 -13.53
CA PRO A 328 2.95 -5.16 -12.97
C PRO A 328 2.99 -5.09 -11.44
N HIS A 329 3.19 -3.88 -10.89
CA HIS A 329 3.07 -3.55 -9.46
C HIS A 329 2.59 -2.11 -9.29
N CYS A 330 1.57 -1.89 -8.45
CA CYS A 330 0.92 -0.58 -8.28
C CYS A 330 1.85 0.48 -7.68
N ASP A 331 2.43 0.20 -6.51
CA ASP A 331 3.16 1.17 -5.69
C ASP A 331 4.22 1.96 -6.49
N PRO A 332 5.19 1.32 -7.20
CA PRO A 332 6.18 2.05 -7.95
C PRO A 332 5.67 2.61 -9.29
N THR A 333 4.71 1.94 -9.94
CA THR A 333 4.14 2.43 -11.21
C THR A 333 3.38 3.74 -11.00
N ILE A 334 2.54 3.84 -9.98
CA ILE A 334 1.76 5.04 -9.66
C ILE A 334 2.70 6.25 -9.47
N ASN A 335 3.87 6.05 -8.87
CA ASN A 335 4.83 7.12 -8.64
C ASN A 335 5.46 7.68 -9.95
N LEU A 336 5.21 7.07 -11.10
CA LEU A 336 5.64 7.55 -12.43
C LEU A 336 4.64 8.51 -13.08
N HIS A 337 3.41 8.60 -12.55
CA HIS A 337 2.31 9.39 -13.12
C HIS A 337 1.91 10.56 -12.23
N ASP A 338 1.25 11.56 -12.82
CA ASP A 338 0.73 12.73 -12.10
C ASP A 338 -0.72 12.54 -11.66
N PHE A 339 -1.50 11.76 -12.43
CA PHE A 339 -2.94 11.60 -12.24
C PHE A 339 -3.38 10.14 -12.40
N ILE A 340 -4.50 9.82 -11.74
CA ILE A 340 -5.29 8.62 -11.97
C ILE A 340 -6.68 9.07 -12.44
N TYR A 341 -7.15 8.56 -13.57
CA TYR A 341 -8.47 8.88 -14.10
C TYR A 341 -9.52 7.90 -13.55
N LEU A 342 -10.41 8.38 -12.70
CA LEU A 342 -11.52 7.57 -12.19
C LEU A 342 -12.58 7.41 -13.27
N CYS A 343 -12.94 6.16 -13.58
CA CYS A 343 -13.86 5.84 -14.67
C CYS A 343 -15.08 5.06 -14.18
N SER A 344 -16.25 5.39 -14.71
CA SER A 344 -17.47 4.62 -14.59
C SER A 344 -17.82 4.03 -15.97
N GLY A 345 -17.59 2.74 -16.18
CA GLY A 345 -17.60 2.14 -17.51
C GLY A 345 -16.61 2.86 -18.44
N ASP A 346 -17.12 3.38 -19.56
CA ASP A 346 -16.30 4.10 -20.54
C ASP A 346 -16.14 5.60 -20.27
N GLU A 347 -16.79 6.15 -19.24
CA GLU A 347 -16.76 7.58 -18.96
C GLU A 347 -15.73 7.92 -17.88
N VAL A 348 -14.88 8.90 -18.18
CA VAL A 348 -14.01 9.53 -17.17
C VAL A 348 -14.84 10.51 -16.37
N ILE A 349 -14.96 10.24 -15.06
CA ILE A 349 -15.80 11.03 -14.14
C ILE A 349 -14.98 11.99 -13.27
N GLU A 350 -13.69 11.67 -13.04
CA GLU A 350 -12.83 12.51 -12.20
C GLU A 350 -11.35 12.26 -12.54
N GLU A 351 -10.53 13.29 -12.43
CA GLU A 351 -9.07 13.21 -12.45
C GLU A 351 -8.56 13.34 -11.02
N LEU A 352 -7.92 12.29 -10.52
CA LEU A 352 -7.41 12.21 -9.16
C LEU A 352 -5.91 12.51 -9.16
N PRO A 353 -5.45 13.59 -8.52
CA PRO A 353 -4.02 13.88 -8.43
C PRO A 353 -3.29 12.84 -7.60
N ILE A 354 -2.08 12.49 -8.02
CA ILE A 354 -1.13 11.69 -7.26
C ILE A 354 -0.27 12.67 -6.44
N ASP A 355 -0.91 13.39 -5.54
CA ASP A 355 -0.36 14.53 -4.79
C ASP A 355 0.75 14.16 -3.80
N LEU A 356 0.92 12.86 -3.51
CA LEU A 356 2.02 12.32 -2.70
C LEU A 356 3.16 11.76 -3.56
N ARG A 357 3.10 11.88 -4.89
CA ARG A 357 4.17 11.48 -5.80
C ARG A 357 5.47 12.23 -5.47
N GLY A 358 6.60 11.51 -5.51
CA GLY A 358 7.91 12.10 -5.17
C GLY A 358 8.15 12.40 -3.69
N LYS A 359 7.14 12.20 -2.80
CA LYS A 359 7.24 12.48 -1.36
C LYS A 359 7.74 11.25 -0.58
N PHE A 360 8.89 10.74 -0.97
CA PHE A 360 9.54 9.57 -0.34
C PHE A 360 10.72 9.90 0.59
N PHE A 361 10.77 11.12 1.08
CA PHE A 361 11.78 11.64 2.02
C PHE A 361 11.23 11.84 3.44
#